data_e7d2c6ecf741009e609754faaab1d662
#
_entry.id   e7d2c6ecf741009e609754faaab1d662
#
_cell.length_a   1.000
_cell.length_b   1.000
_cell.length_c   1.000
_cell.angle_alpha   90.00
_cell.angle_beta   90.00
_cell.angle_gamma   90.00
#
_symmetry.space_group_name_H-M   'P 1'
#
loop_
_entity.id
_entity.type
_entity.pdbx_description
1 polymer ?
#
loop_
_entity_poly.entity_id
_entity_poly.type
_entity_poly.pdbx_seq_one_letter_code
_entity_poly.pdbx_strand_id
1 'polypeptide(L)'
;MSVKFKISRDPAFLGEYYALRERCFRSELDLPDFDGSEEEQDRHGHILLALYEGRCIGGARISSHIAWPSQVEALALEQDTCCMWERLGIEPKVRSLQLLREFCANLVCASAALGYKHAMVLSSLKNARFYRQCHSALGVDFQIHRPVPHCAEGSFAGLEHYLSIAHLDEGIATRQAVAVQA
;
A
#
# COMPACT_ATOMS: atom_id res chain seq x y z
N MET A 1 8.72 -3.03 -20.30
CA MET A 1 7.67 -2.04 -19.95
C MET A 1 8.31 -1.09 -18.96
N SER A 2 8.42 0.21 -19.29
CA SER A 2 8.97 1.22 -18.34
C SER A 2 7.80 1.88 -17.62
N VAL A 3 7.65 1.56 -16.33
CA VAL A 3 6.62 2.12 -15.45
C VAL A 3 7.22 3.26 -14.65
N LYS A 4 6.51 4.39 -14.58
CA LYS A 4 6.90 5.53 -13.74
C LYS A 4 6.07 5.51 -12.47
N PHE A 5 6.75 5.64 -11.32
CA PHE A 5 6.08 5.77 -10.03
C PHE A 5 6.17 7.21 -9.54
N LYS A 6 5.06 7.76 -9.05
CA LYS A 6 5.03 9.09 -8.44
C LYS A 6 3.90 9.24 -7.44
N ILE A 7 4.13 10.04 -6.41
CA ILE A 7 3.03 10.61 -5.61
C ILE A 7 2.37 11.70 -6.44
N SER A 8 1.05 11.68 -6.56
CA SER A 8 0.31 12.64 -7.39
C SER A 8 -0.98 13.10 -6.74
N ARG A 9 -1.32 14.36 -7.02
CA ARG A 9 -2.61 14.99 -6.70
C ARG A 9 -3.37 15.40 -7.97
N ASP A 10 -2.87 15.00 -9.14
CA ASP A 10 -3.51 15.28 -10.42
C ASP A 10 -4.87 14.59 -10.50
N PRO A 11 -5.98 15.35 -10.64
CA PRO A 11 -7.33 14.80 -10.63
C PRO A 11 -7.57 13.78 -11.74
N ALA A 12 -6.92 13.92 -12.90
CA ALA A 12 -7.08 12.99 -14.02
C ALA A 12 -6.52 11.61 -13.65
N PHE A 13 -5.29 11.55 -13.11
CA PHE A 13 -4.70 10.30 -12.68
C PHE A 13 -5.38 9.70 -11.44
N LEU A 14 -5.83 10.54 -10.51
CA LEU A 14 -6.60 10.08 -9.35
C LEU A 14 -7.94 9.47 -9.78
N GLY A 15 -8.65 10.07 -10.73
CA GLY A 15 -9.87 9.51 -11.27
C GLY A 15 -9.66 8.14 -11.93
N GLU A 16 -8.57 7.96 -12.70
CA GLU A 16 -8.21 6.65 -13.27
C GLU A 16 -7.90 5.62 -12.17
N TYR A 17 -7.17 6.02 -11.12
CA TYR A 17 -6.84 5.15 -9.98
C TYR A 17 -8.10 4.75 -9.20
N TYR A 18 -9.01 5.68 -8.92
CA TYR A 18 -10.24 5.37 -8.20
C TYR A 18 -11.12 4.38 -8.94
N ALA A 19 -11.28 4.57 -10.25
CA ALA A 19 -11.99 3.62 -11.10
C ALA A 19 -11.30 2.24 -11.16
N LEU A 20 -9.96 2.20 -11.19
CA LEU A 20 -9.20 0.96 -11.14
C LEU A 20 -9.37 0.25 -9.79
N ARG A 21 -9.24 0.98 -8.68
CA ARG A 21 -9.43 0.49 -7.31
C ARG A 21 -10.80 -0.17 -7.15
N GLU A 22 -11.86 0.50 -7.61
CA GLU A 22 -13.21 -0.04 -7.57
C GLU A 22 -13.31 -1.38 -8.30
N ARG A 23 -12.84 -1.44 -9.56
CA ARG A 23 -12.87 -2.68 -10.34
C ARG A 23 -12.10 -3.81 -9.66
N CYS A 24 -10.89 -3.53 -9.17
CA CYS A 24 -10.07 -4.54 -8.49
C CYS A 24 -10.75 -5.07 -7.23
N PHE A 25 -11.30 -4.20 -6.40
CA PHE A 25 -11.87 -4.61 -5.11
C PHE A 25 -13.19 -5.35 -5.29
N ARG A 26 -14.01 -4.92 -6.24
CA ARG A 26 -15.24 -5.64 -6.59
C ARG A 26 -14.96 -7.05 -7.10
N SER A 27 -13.98 -7.20 -7.98
CA SER A 27 -13.71 -8.49 -8.63
C SER A 27 -12.80 -9.43 -7.85
N GLU A 28 -11.85 -8.91 -7.06
CA GLU A 28 -10.82 -9.74 -6.42
C GLU A 28 -11.07 -9.99 -4.92
N LEU A 29 -11.83 -9.10 -4.27
CA LEU A 29 -12.20 -9.25 -2.85
C LEU A 29 -13.66 -9.63 -2.67
N ASP A 30 -14.38 -9.84 -3.79
CA ASP A 30 -15.82 -10.14 -3.77
C ASP A 30 -16.65 -9.10 -3.00
N LEU A 31 -16.36 -7.83 -3.28
CA LEU A 31 -17.02 -6.66 -2.67
C LEU A 31 -17.85 -5.93 -3.74
N PRO A 32 -19.00 -6.45 -4.17
CA PRO A 32 -19.75 -5.92 -5.32
C PRO A 32 -20.18 -4.46 -5.14
N ASP A 33 -20.44 -4.05 -3.90
CA ASP A 33 -20.91 -2.70 -3.56
C ASP A 33 -19.78 -1.75 -3.16
N PHE A 34 -18.51 -2.15 -3.33
CA PHE A 34 -17.38 -1.29 -3.00
C PHE A 34 -17.39 -0.02 -3.86
N ASP A 35 -17.44 1.13 -3.21
CA ASP A 35 -17.27 2.44 -3.86
C ASP A 35 -15.78 2.79 -3.90
N GLY A 36 -15.24 2.87 -5.10
CA GLY A 36 -13.84 3.23 -5.34
C GLY A 36 -13.57 4.73 -5.35
N SER A 37 -14.59 5.60 -5.15
CA SER A 37 -14.44 7.04 -5.17
C SER A 37 -13.47 7.56 -4.09
N GLU A 38 -13.16 8.85 -4.16
CA GLU A 38 -12.27 9.51 -3.19
C GLU A 38 -12.80 9.36 -1.76
N GLU A 39 -11.97 8.81 -0.88
CA GLU A 39 -12.21 8.73 0.56
C GLU A 39 -11.58 9.93 1.29
N GLU A 40 -12.02 10.21 2.53
CA GLU A 40 -11.44 11.27 3.36
C GLU A 40 -9.93 11.06 3.58
N GLN A 41 -9.51 9.81 3.81
CA GLN A 41 -8.10 9.47 3.98
C GLN A 41 -7.27 9.68 2.70
N ASP A 42 -7.87 9.67 1.51
CA ASP A 42 -7.18 10.00 0.26
C ASP A 42 -6.80 11.49 0.21
N ARG A 43 -7.65 12.36 0.77
CA ARG A 43 -7.42 13.81 0.83
C ARG A 43 -6.27 14.17 1.76
N HIS A 44 -6.13 13.44 2.87
CA HIS A 44 -5.10 13.69 3.89
C HIS A 44 -3.84 12.83 3.69
N GLY A 45 -3.94 11.71 2.99
CA GLY A 45 -2.84 10.81 2.69
C GLY A 45 -2.07 11.19 1.41
N HIS A 46 -1.20 10.30 0.99
CA HIS A 46 -0.44 10.40 -0.26
C HIS A 46 -0.80 9.23 -1.17
N ILE A 47 -1.11 9.50 -2.43
CA ILE A 47 -1.41 8.44 -3.40
C ILE A 47 -0.18 8.21 -4.28
N LEU A 48 0.45 7.04 -4.11
CA LEU A 48 1.49 6.56 -5.00
C LEU A 48 0.84 5.91 -6.22
N LEU A 49 1.16 6.39 -7.41
CA LEU A 49 0.64 5.90 -8.68
C LEU A 49 1.74 5.22 -9.49
N ALA A 50 1.37 4.14 -10.17
CA ALA A 50 2.15 3.52 -11.23
C ALA A 50 1.56 3.94 -12.58
N LEU A 51 2.36 4.59 -13.41
CA LEU A 51 1.96 5.12 -14.71
C LEU A 51 2.72 4.42 -15.84
N TYR A 52 2.00 4.00 -16.85
CA TYR A 52 2.54 3.45 -18.08
C TYR A 52 1.91 4.15 -19.30
N GLU A 53 2.75 4.69 -20.18
CA GLU A 53 2.29 5.46 -21.37
C GLU A 53 1.26 6.55 -21.04
N GLY A 54 1.49 7.25 -19.91
CA GLY A 54 0.62 8.35 -19.48
C GLY A 54 -0.71 7.94 -18.85
N ARG A 55 -0.94 6.64 -18.59
CA ARG A 55 -2.16 6.11 -17.96
C ARG A 55 -1.84 5.50 -16.59
N CYS A 56 -2.78 5.60 -15.68
CA CYS A 56 -2.68 4.93 -14.38
C CYS A 56 -2.98 3.43 -14.52
N ILE A 57 -1.98 2.61 -14.19
CA ILE A 57 -2.07 1.14 -14.18
C ILE A 57 -2.03 0.55 -12.78
N GLY A 58 -1.88 1.38 -11.74
CA GLY A 58 -1.88 0.96 -10.35
C GLY A 58 -1.73 2.12 -9.41
N GLY A 59 -2.11 1.91 -8.16
CA GLY A 59 -1.94 2.89 -7.10
C GLY A 59 -2.10 2.29 -5.72
N ALA A 60 -1.63 3.01 -4.73
CA ALA A 60 -1.85 2.73 -3.31
C ALA A 60 -1.85 4.02 -2.52
N ARG A 61 -2.55 4.02 -1.39
CA ARG A 61 -2.55 5.12 -0.42
C ARG A 61 -1.50 4.88 0.65
N ILE A 62 -0.75 5.93 0.99
CA ILE A 62 0.10 6.03 2.18
C ILE A 62 -0.61 7.02 3.11
N SER A 63 -1.12 6.54 4.23
CA SER A 63 -1.92 7.32 5.18
C SER A 63 -1.26 7.34 6.55
N SER A 64 -1.27 8.50 7.23
CA SER A 64 -0.90 8.60 8.65
C SER A 64 -2.03 8.18 9.60
N HIS A 65 -3.23 7.93 9.06
CA HIS A 65 -4.36 7.47 9.87
C HIS A 65 -4.16 6.01 10.27
N ILE A 66 -4.00 5.76 11.56
CA ILE A 66 -3.82 4.43 12.12
C ILE A 66 -5.17 3.93 12.63
N ALA A 67 -5.73 2.93 11.96
CA ALA A 67 -7.04 2.37 12.30
C ALA A 67 -7.05 1.58 13.63
N TRP A 68 -5.88 1.12 14.10
CA TRP A 68 -5.74 0.31 15.32
C TRP A 68 -4.61 0.84 16.22
N PRO A 69 -4.76 2.00 16.86
CA PRO A 69 -3.71 2.58 17.70
C PRO A 69 -3.28 1.68 18.86
N SER A 70 -4.22 0.93 19.46
CA SER A 70 -3.90 -0.02 20.54
C SER A 70 -2.97 -1.16 20.13
N GLN A 71 -3.00 -1.61 18.88
CA GLN A 71 -2.05 -2.60 18.36
C GLN A 71 -0.66 -2.00 18.15
N VAL A 72 -0.58 -0.73 17.75
CA VAL A 72 0.69 0.00 17.61
C VAL A 72 1.35 0.16 18.97
N GLU A 73 0.60 0.55 19.98
CA GLU A 73 1.06 0.65 21.37
C GLU A 73 1.54 -0.71 21.91
N ALA A 74 0.78 -1.79 21.66
CA ALA A 74 1.16 -3.14 22.06
C ALA A 74 2.46 -3.65 21.42
N LEU A 75 2.86 -3.08 20.28
CA LEU A 75 4.10 -3.37 19.56
C LEU A 75 5.23 -2.39 19.92
N ALA A 76 4.99 -1.49 20.88
CA ALA A 76 5.94 -0.47 21.33
C ALA A 76 6.46 0.43 20.19
N LEU A 77 5.60 0.71 19.19
CA LEU A 77 5.92 1.62 18.08
C LEU A 77 5.40 3.03 18.38
N GLU A 78 6.15 4.03 17.93
CA GLU A 78 5.74 5.44 17.99
C GLU A 78 4.76 5.72 16.86
N GLN A 79 3.52 6.08 17.18
CA GLN A 79 2.42 6.22 16.21
C GLN A 79 2.72 7.24 15.10
N ASP A 80 3.38 8.35 15.43
CA ASP A 80 3.77 9.41 14.48
C ASP A 80 4.87 8.99 13.50
N THR A 81 5.57 7.88 13.78
CA THR A 81 6.55 7.28 12.87
C THR A 81 5.95 6.20 11.98
N CYS A 82 4.66 5.91 12.12
CA CYS A 82 3.97 4.86 11.42
C CYS A 82 3.08 5.41 10.28
N CYS A 83 2.97 4.67 9.18
CA CYS A 83 1.94 4.89 8.16
C CYS A 83 1.19 3.60 7.84
N MET A 84 0.05 3.74 7.19
CA MET A 84 -0.70 2.61 6.61
C MET A 84 -0.49 2.58 5.09
N TRP A 85 -0.24 1.40 4.53
CA TRP A 85 -0.38 1.16 3.10
C TRP A 85 -1.74 0.53 2.83
N GLU A 86 -2.55 1.23 2.07
CA GLU A 86 -3.94 0.88 1.88
C GLU A 86 -4.34 0.99 0.42
N ARG A 87 -5.46 0.38 0.09
CA ARG A 87 -6.11 0.52 -1.22
C ARG A 87 -5.23 0.17 -2.40
N LEU A 88 -4.29 -0.78 -2.25
CA LEU A 88 -3.45 -1.23 -3.34
C LEU A 88 -4.30 -1.89 -4.43
N GLY A 89 -4.26 -1.31 -5.62
CA GLY A 89 -4.88 -1.85 -6.83
C GLY A 89 -3.91 -1.76 -8.00
N ILE A 90 -3.79 -2.83 -8.80
CA ILE A 90 -2.99 -2.87 -10.02
C ILE A 90 -3.82 -3.53 -11.11
N GLU A 91 -3.85 -2.93 -12.29
CA GLU A 91 -4.59 -3.43 -13.45
C GLU A 91 -4.24 -4.92 -13.73
N PRO A 92 -5.20 -5.84 -13.63
CA PRO A 92 -4.92 -7.28 -13.72
C PRO A 92 -4.19 -7.70 -15.00
N LYS A 93 -4.49 -7.04 -16.12
CA LYS A 93 -3.92 -7.37 -17.44
C LYS A 93 -2.41 -7.11 -17.55
N VAL A 94 -1.88 -6.20 -16.74
CA VAL A 94 -0.43 -5.84 -16.76
C VAL A 94 0.29 -6.30 -15.50
N ARG A 95 -0.42 -6.92 -14.57
CA ARG A 95 0.12 -7.38 -13.29
C ARG A 95 1.16 -8.49 -13.52
N SER A 96 2.36 -8.26 -13.07
CA SER A 96 3.46 -9.22 -13.05
C SER A 96 4.16 -9.20 -11.71
N LEU A 97 4.91 -10.27 -11.38
CA LEU A 97 5.71 -10.31 -10.17
C LEU A 97 6.75 -9.17 -10.14
N GLN A 98 7.32 -8.83 -11.28
CA GLN A 98 8.25 -7.72 -11.39
C GLN A 98 7.58 -6.39 -11.06
N LEU A 99 6.42 -6.08 -11.67
CA LEU A 99 5.68 -4.84 -11.40
C LEU A 99 5.27 -4.74 -9.91
N LEU A 100 4.86 -5.85 -9.29
CA LEU A 100 4.52 -5.89 -7.88
C LEU A 100 5.73 -5.61 -6.98
N ARG A 101 6.91 -6.16 -7.31
CA ARG A 101 8.17 -5.88 -6.59
C ARG A 101 8.59 -4.42 -6.75
N GLU A 102 8.50 -3.88 -7.95
CA GLU A 102 8.76 -2.46 -8.22
C GLU A 102 7.80 -1.57 -7.43
N PHE A 103 6.51 -1.96 -7.34
CA PHE A 103 5.52 -1.24 -6.55
C PHE A 103 5.86 -1.27 -5.06
N CYS A 104 6.20 -2.44 -4.50
CA CYS A 104 6.65 -2.57 -3.11
C CYS A 104 7.89 -1.70 -2.83
N ALA A 105 8.88 -1.72 -3.73
CA ALA A 105 10.07 -0.89 -3.60
C ALA A 105 9.75 0.61 -3.56
N ASN A 106 8.86 1.06 -4.45
CA ASN A 106 8.44 2.47 -4.49
C ASN A 106 7.59 2.87 -3.28
N LEU A 107 6.77 1.97 -2.72
CA LEU A 107 6.06 2.22 -1.45
C LEU A 107 7.05 2.44 -0.30
N VAL A 108 8.07 1.58 -0.19
CA VAL A 108 9.14 1.71 0.82
C VAL A 108 9.84 3.06 0.67
N CYS A 109 10.32 3.38 -0.54
CA CYS A 109 11.04 4.63 -0.80
C CYS A 109 10.17 5.86 -0.54
N ALA A 110 8.92 5.85 -1.00
CA ALA A 110 8.01 6.97 -0.81
C ALA A 110 7.68 7.19 0.67
N SER A 111 7.42 6.12 1.43
CA SER A 111 7.12 6.22 2.86
C SER A 111 8.31 6.69 3.68
N ALA A 112 9.52 6.19 3.39
CA ALA A 112 10.73 6.65 4.05
C ALA A 112 11.03 8.12 3.71
N ALA A 113 10.83 8.56 2.46
CA ALA A 113 10.98 9.96 2.06
C ALA A 113 9.96 10.90 2.73
N LEU A 114 8.80 10.38 3.13
CA LEU A 114 7.80 11.09 3.94
C LEU A 114 8.13 11.10 5.45
N GLY A 115 9.23 10.46 5.87
CA GLY A 115 9.70 10.44 7.25
C GLY A 115 9.18 9.29 8.11
N TYR A 116 8.43 8.33 7.53
CA TYR A 116 7.95 7.17 8.28
C TYR A 116 9.05 6.14 8.49
N LYS A 117 9.05 5.51 9.67
CA LYS A 117 9.94 4.41 10.05
C LYS A 117 9.27 3.03 9.93
N HIS A 118 7.95 3.02 9.97
CA HIS A 118 7.16 1.78 9.92
C HIS A 118 5.97 1.95 8.98
N ALA A 119 5.71 0.93 8.17
CA ALA A 119 4.52 0.89 7.36
C ALA A 119 3.68 -0.36 7.72
N MET A 120 2.41 -0.15 7.96
CA MET A 120 1.45 -1.18 8.34
C MET A 120 0.56 -1.53 7.17
N VAL A 121 0.27 -2.82 7.02
CA VAL A 121 -0.62 -3.35 5.98
C VAL A 121 -1.65 -4.28 6.62
N LEU A 122 -2.91 -4.11 6.26
CA LEU A 122 -3.94 -5.08 6.55
C LEU A 122 -4.28 -5.87 5.30
N SER A 123 -4.20 -7.18 5.38
CA SER A 123 -4.50 -8.05 4.25
C SER A 123 -4.84 -9.47 4.68
N SER A 124 -5.39 -10.27 3.77
CA SER A 124 -5.50 -11.71 3.97
C SER A 124 -4.12 -12.33 4.23
N LEU A 125 -4.06 -13.48 4.91
CA LEU A 125 -2.81 -14.19 5.17
C LEU A 125 -2.05 -14.53 3.87
N LYS A 126 -2.77 -14.86 2.80
CA LYS A 126 -2.21 -15.11 1.47
C LYS A 126 -1.45 -13.89 0.96
N ASN A 127 -2.07 -12.73 1.00
CA ASN A 127 -1.46 -11.48 0.54
C ASN A 127 -0.32 -11.03 1.46
N ALA A 128 -0.47 -11.18 2.78
CA ALA A 128 0.59 -10.88 3.74
C ALA A 128 1.88 -11.69 3.47
N ARG A 129 1.73 -13.00 3.20
CA ARG A 129 2.87 -13.86 2.84
C ARG A 129 3.53 -13.45 1.53
N PHE A 130 2.73 -13.06 0.55
CA PHE A 130 3.22 -12.55 -0.73
C PHE A 130 3.99 -11.23 -0.55
N TYR A 131 3.42 -10.26 0.18
CA TYR A 131 4.11 -9.00 0.48
C TYR A 131 5.41 -9.24 1.24
N ARG A 132 5.43 -10.15 2.21
CA ARG A 132 6.67 -10.53 2.92
C ARG A 132 7.75 -11.00 1.94
N GLN A 133 7.40 -11.84 0.96
CA GLN A 133 8.38 -12.27 -0.05
C GLN A 133 8.92 -11.10 -0.87
N CYS A 134 8.06 -10.18 -1.30
CA CYS A 134 8.48 -9.00 -2.07
C CYS A 134 9.41 -8.11 -1.25
N HIS A 135 9.05 -7.81 0.01
CA HIS A 135 9.82 -6.93 0.88
C HIS A 135 11.14 -7.57 1.36
N SER A 136 11.13 -8.86 1.70
CA SER A 136 12.36 -9.58 2.06
C SER A 136 13.38 -9.61 0.91
N ALA A 137 12.91 -9.70 -0.34
CA ALA A 137 13.79 -9.60 -1.51
C ALA A 137 14.43 -8.20 -1.69
N LEU A 138 13.86 -7.18 -1.05
CA LEU A 138 14.37 -5.81 -1.00
C LEU A 138 15.25 -5.56 0.24
N GLY A 139 15.41 -6.55 1.11
CA GLY A 139 16.10 -6.42 2.40
C GLY A 139 15.27 -5.72 3.48
N VAL A 140 13.96 -5.56 3.27
CA VAL A 140 13.05 -4.96 4.25
C VAL A 140 12.59 -6.03 5.23
N ASP A 141 12.72 -5.79 6.53
CA ASP A 141 12.10 -6.62 7.55
C ASP A 141 10.58 -6.44 7.53
N PHE A 142 9.88 -7.49 7.15
CA PHE A 142 8.43 -7.52 7.01
C PHE A 142 7.84 -8.62 7.90
N GLN A 143 7.18 -8.21 8.97
CA GLN A 143 6.64 -9.09 9.98
C GLN A 143 5.12 -9.23 9.83
N ILE A 144 4.62 -10.48 9.94
CA ILE A 144 3.18 -10.78 9.93
C ILE A 144 2.77 -11.11 11.36
N HIS A 145 1.84 -10.32 11.88
CA HIS A 145 1.29 -10.47 13.22
C HIS A 145 -0.01 -11.28 13.22
N ARG A 146 -0.62 -11.42 14.40
CA ARG A 146 -1.91 -12.12 14.57
C ARG A 146 -3.03 -11.36 13.82
N PRO A 147 -4.12 -12.05 13.48
CA PRO A 147 -5.29 -11.40 12.93
C PRO A 147 -5.75 -10.26 13.84
N VAL A 148 -6.16 -9.16 13.23
CA VAL A 148 -6.85 -8.09 13.95
C VAL A 148 -8.34 -8.41 14.09
N PRO A 149 -9.02 -7.85 15.10
CA PRO A 149 -10.46 -8.02 15.24
C PRO A 149 -11.18 -7.62 13.95
N HIS A 150 -12.19 -8.40 13.57
CA HIS A 150 -13.02 -8.08 12.42
C HIS A 150 -13.68 -6.70 12.58
N CYS A 151 -13.68 -5.90 11.52
CA CYS A 151 -14.58 -4.76 11.46
C CYS A 151 -16.02 -5.26 11.43
N ALA A 152 -16.84 -4.75 12.35
CA ALA A 152 -18.25 -5.10 12.40
C ALA A 152 -19.05 -4.46 11.26
N GLU A 153 -18.54 -3.36 10.69
CA GLU A 153 -19.23 -2.51 9.72
C GLU A 153 -18.30 -2.09 8.58
N GLY A 154 -18.89 -1.62 7.48
CA GLY A 154 -18.20 -1.11 6.30
C GLY A 154 -17.92 -2.18 5.24
N SER A 155 -17.34 -1.76 4.12
CA SER A 155 -17.10 -2.60 2.93
C SER A 155 -16.20 -3.82 3.18
N PHE A 156 -15.42 -3.83 4.25
CA PHE A 156 -14.53 -4.93 4.62
C PHE A 156 -15.03 -5.75 5.81
N ALA A 157 -16.29 -5.57 6.20
CA ALA A 157 -16.90 -6.32 7.30
C ALA A 157 -16.86 -7.83 7.05
N GLY A 158 -16.49 -8.58 8.07
CA GLY A 158 -16.41 -10.05 8.00
C GLY A 158 -15.16 -10.62 7.31
N LEU A 159 -14.29 -9.79 6.70
CA LEU A 159 -13.03 -10.26 6.14
C LEU A 159 -11.98 -10.43 7.24
N GLU A 160 -11.30 -11.58 7.25
CA GLU A 160 -10.16 -11.79 8.15
C GLU A 160 -8.94 -11.02 7.64
N HIS A 161 -8.40 -10.15 8.50
CA HIS A 161 -7.21 -9.38 8.20
C HIS A 161 -6.07 -9.67 9.18
N TYR A 162 -4.88 -9.80 8.62
CA TYR A 162 -3.63 -9.90 9.35
C TYR A 162 -2.92 -8.56 9.29
N LEU A 163 -2.53 -8.04 10.44
CA LEU A 163 -1.64 -6.89 10.51
C LEU A 163 -0.24 -7.33 10.12
N SER A 164 0.37 -6.63 9.20
CA SER A 164 1.77 -6.79 8.83
C SER A 164 2.49 -5.47 8.96
N ILE A 165 3.77 -5.51 9.34
CA ILE A 165 4.60 -4.32 9.55
C ILE A 165 5.88 -4.46 8.73
N ALA A 166 6.16 -3.46 7.91
CA ALA A 166 7.43 -3.25 7.24
C ALA A 166 8.26 -2.25 8.05
N HIS A 167 9.46 -2.64 8.45
CA HIS A 167 10.42 -1.74 9.10
C HIS A 167 11.23 -1.03 8.01
N LEU A 168 11.06 0.29 7.91
CA LEU A 168 11.65 1.13 6.87
C LEU A 168 13.00 1.65 7.36
N ASP A 169 14.07 0.95 7.03
CA ASP A 169 15.43 1.39 7.35
C ASP A 169 15.88 2.51 6.39
N GLU A 170 16.44 3.60 6.93
CA GLU A 170 16.97 4.73 6.16
C GLU A 170 18.01 4.29 5.11
N GLY A 171 18.80 3.24 5.40
CA GLY A 171 19.80 2.69 4.49
C GLY A 171 19.20 2.06 3.22
N ILE A 172 17.98 1.53 3.27
CA ILE A 172 17.30 0.90 2.14
C ILE A 172 16.72 1.95 1.20
N ALA A 173 16.10 2.99 1.76
CA ALA A 173 15.53 4.10 1.01
C ALA A 173 16.60 4.80 0.15
N THR A 174 17.81 4.99 0.69
CA THR A 174 18.93 5.64 0.00
C THR A 174 19.48 4.78 -1.15
N ARG A 175 19.60 3.47 -0.95
CA ARG A 175 20.12 2.55 -1.99
C ARG A 175 19.18 2.40 -3.19
N GLN A 176 17.86 2.47 -2.96
CA GLN A 176 16.87 2.30 -4.02
C GLN A 176 16.55 3.61 -4.74
N ALA A 177 16.62 4.77 -4.08
CA ALA A 177 16.51 6.06 -4.74
C ALA A 177 17.61 6.28 -5.82
N VAL A 178 18.81 5.75 -5.57
CA VAL A 178 19.92 5.78 -6.57
C VAL A 178 19.65 4.84 -7.74
N ALA A 179 18.99 3.69 -7.52
CA ALA A 179 18.67 2.73 -8.57
C ALA A 179 17.49 3.14 -9.47
N VAL A 180 16.61 4.02 -8.98
CA VAL A 180 15.44 4.54 -9.74
C VAL A 180 15.82 5.76 -10.59
N GLN A 181 16.95 6.44 -10.30
CA GLN A 181 17.46 7.60 -11.06
C GLN A 181 18.52 7.23 -12.11
N ALA A 182 18.98 5.98 -12.15
CA ALA A 182 19.92 5.44 -13.12
C ALA A 182 19.20 4.64 -14.20
#